data_e097fdf88c4aa5377dadd3f064f6b197
#
_entry.id   e097fdf88c4aa5377dadd3f064f6b197
#
_cell.length_a   1.000
_cell.length_b   1.000
_cell.length_c   1.000
_cell.angle_alpha   90.00
_cell.angle_beta   90.00
_cell.angle_gamma   90.00
#
_symmetry.space_group_name_H-M   'P 1'
#
loop_
_entity.id
_entity.type
_entity.pdbx_description
1 polymer ?
#
loop_
_entity_poly.entity_id
_entity_poly.type
_entity_poly.pdbx_seq_one_letter_code
_entity_poly.pdbx_strand_id
1 'polypeptide(L)' 'QLVTFLEVRLNKDGSLAGDPEVIDQKGITDSNRAQAKLHAERAIQAVRRAAPFDLPSEYYDAWKWLKPLKLYVGQPG' A
#
# COMPACT_ATOMS: atom_id res chain seq x y z
N GLN A 1 2.98 8.21 -15.70
CA GLN A 1 2.24 7.20 -14.92
C GLN A 1 2.23 7.57 -13.45
N LEU A 2 1.05 7.50 -12.85
CA LEU A 2 0.91 7.75 -11.42
C LEU A 2 1.36 6.53 -10.64
N VAL A 3 2.15 6.79 -9.60
CA VAL A 3 2.54 5.76 -8.64
C VAL A 3 2.23 6.28 -7.25
N THR A 4 1.50 5.50 -6.47
CA THR A 4 1.17 5.83 -5.08
C THR A 4 1.97 4.93 -4.16
N PHE A 5 2.68 5.54 -3.22
CA PHE A 5 3.45 4.84 -2.21
C PHE A 5 2.64 4.81 -0.92
N LEU A 6 2.44 3.61 -0.40
CA LEU A 6 1.65 3.38 0.80
C LEU A 6 2.51 2.80 1.91
N GLU A 7 2.22 3.20 3.12
CA GLU A 7 2.75 2.57 4.31
C GLU A 7 1.67 1.67 4.89
N VAL A 8 1.98 0.38 5.04
CA VAL A 8 1.04 -0.62 5.50
C VAL A 8 1.61 -1.31 6.73
N ARG A 9 0.83 -1.35 7.79
CA ARG A 9 1.18 -2.05 9.02
C ARG A 9 0.35 -3.30 9.13
N LEU A 10 1.01 -4.41 9.41
CA LEU A 10 0.35 -5.72 9.49
C LEU A 10 0.51 -6.32 10.87
N ASN A 11 -0.54 -7.00 11.30
CA ASN A 11 -0.49 -7.87 12.46
C ASN A 11 0.24 -9.16 12.10
N LYS A 12 0.54 -9.98 13.11
CA LYS A 12 1.27 -11.23 12.92
C LYS A 12 0.54 -12.18 11.98
N ASP A 13 -0.79 -12.13 11.96
CA ASP A 13 -1.60 -13.00 11.12
C ASP A 13 -1.78 -12.46 9.69
N GLY A 14 -1.16 -11.32 9.36
CA GLY A 14 -1.28 -10.71 8.04
C GLY A 14 -2.45 -9.75 7.88
N SER A 15 -3.25 -9.57 8.92
CA SER A 15 -4.33 -8.60 8.88
C SER A 15 -3.80 -7.18 9.03
N LEU A 16 -4.57 -6.20 8.58
CA LEU A 16 -4.18 -4.80 8.70
C LEU A 16 -4.25 -4.35 10.17
N ALA A 17 -3.16 -3.75 10.64
CA ALA A 17 -3.10 -3.17 11.98
C ALA A 17 -3.67 -1.76 12.03
N GLY A 18 -4.07 -1.22 10.90
CA GLY A 18 -4.66 0.09 10.75
C GLY A 18 -4.88 0.36 9.28
N ASP A 19 -5.39 1.52 8.93
CA ASP A 19 -5.58 1.88 7.54
C ASP A 19 -4.24 2.15 6.85
N PRO A 20 -4.08 1.72 5.58
CA PRO A 20 -2.92 2.12 4.80
C PRO A 20 -2.85 3.64 4.69
N GLU A 21 -1.64 4.19 4.73
CA GLU A 21 -1.40 5.62 4.59
C GLU A 21 -0.64 5.91 3.33
N VAL A 22 -1.07 6.95 2.62
CA VAL A 22 -0.32 7.45 1.46
C VAL A 22 0.85 8.28 1.98
N ILE A 23 2.06 7.85 1.65
CA ILE A 23 3.27 8.56 2.07
C ILE A 23 3.89 9.38 0.95
N ASP A 24 3.60 9.04 -0.30
CA ASP A 24 4.10 9.78 -1.45
C ASP A 24 3.35 9.39 -2.71
N GLN A 25 3.38 10.25 -3.70
CA GLN A 25 2.91 9.97 -5.05
C GLN A 25 3.89 10.54 -6.05
N LYS A 26 4.16 9.81 -7.12
CA LYS A 26 5.04 10.25 -8.19
C LYS A 26 4.33 10.19 -9.53
N GLY A 27 4.84 10.93 -10.49
CA GLY A 27 4.26 10.99 -11.81
C GLY A 27 3.09 11.94 -11.93
N ILE A 28 2.87 12.82 -10.95
CA ILE A 28 1.80 13.81 -11.02
C ILE A 28 2.19 14.90 -12.02
N THR A 29 1.27 15.16 -12.93
CA THR A 29 1.39 16.24 -13.91
C THR A 29 0.15 17.12 -13.82
N ASP A 30 0.18 18.27 -14.51
CA ASP A 30 -1.00 19.15 -14.53
C ASP A 30 -2.21 18.43 -15.15
N SER A 31 -1.97 17.55 -16.12
CA SER A 31 -3.06 16.85 -16.79
C SER A 31 -3.67 15.73 -15.95
N ASN A 32 -2.94 15.15 -15.01
CA ASN A 32 -3.47 14.04 -14.20
C ASN A 32 -3.66 14.38 -12.72
N ARG A 33 -3.42 15.63 -12.34
CA ARG A 33 -3.47 16.05 -10.93
C ARG A 33 -4.80 15.72 -10.27
N ALA A 34 -5.90 15.95 -10.99
CA ALA A 34 -7.22 15.65 -10.48
C ALA A 34 -7.45 14.17 -10.23
N GLN A 35 -6.75 13.32 -10.97
CA GLN A 35 -6.85 11.87 -10.83
C GLN A 35 -5.94 11.30 -9.74
N ALA A 36 -4.95 12.08 -9.29
CA ALA A 36 -3.99 11.60 -8.30
C ALA A 36 -4.67 11.20 -6.99
N LYS A 37 -5.64 12.01 -6.54
CA LYS A 37 -6.38 11.71 -5.32
C LYS A 37 -7.18 10.42 -5.46
N LEU A 38 -7.85 10.25 -6.59
CA LEU A 38 -8.62 9.05 -6.85
C LEU A 38 -7.72 7.82 -6.93
N HIS A 39 -6.55 7.97 -7.54
CA HIS A 39 -5.58 6.89 -7.61
C HIS A 39 -5.14 6.46 -6.20
N ALA A 40 -4.89 7.41 -5.31
CA ALA A 40 -4.53 7.12 -3.94
C ALA A 40 -5.65 6.38 -3.20
N GLU A 41 -6.90 6.83 -3.37
CA GLU A 41 -8.05 6.18 -2.74
C GLU A 41 -8.23 4.74 -3.24
N ARG A 42 -8.04 4.52 -4.53
CA ARG A 42 -8.13 3.18 -5.12
C ARG A 42 -7.01 2.27 -4.64
N ALA A 43 -5.81 2.83 -4.46
CA ALA A 43 -4.68 2.07 -3.93
C ALA A 43 -4.97 1.60 -2.50
N ILE A 44 -5.51 2.48 -1.66
CA ILE A 44 -5.90 2.13 -0.30
C ILE A 44 -6.95 1.02 -0.31
N GLN A 45 -7.98 1.15 -1.15
CA GLN A 45 -9.03 0.14 -1.25
C GLN A 45 -8.49 -1.20 -1.74
N ALA A 46 -7.55 -1.19 -2.68
CA ALA A 46 -6.95 -2.42 -3.18
C ALA A 46 -6.22 -3.16 -2.07
N VAL A 47 -5.49 -2.44 -1.23
CA VAL A 47 -4.80 -3.04 -0.08
C VAL A 47 -5.81 -3.62 0.92
N ARG A 48 -6.88 -2.88 1.21
CA ARG A 48 -7.91 -3.37 2.12
C ARG A 48 -8.58 -4.64 1.61
N ARG A 49 -8.82 -4.72 0.30
CA ARG A 49 -9.45 -5.90 -0.31
C ARG A 49 -8.51 -7.09 -0.32
N ALA A 50 -7.21 -6.84 -0.45
CA ALA A 50 -6.23 -7.91 -0.43
C ALA A 50 -5.99 -8.46 0.98
N ALA A 51 -6.33 -7.70 2.01
CA ALA A 51 -6.15 -8.13 3.40
C ALA A 51 -7.25 -9.12 3.79
N PRO A 52 -6.97 -10.07 4.74
CA PRO A 52 -5.66 -10.28 5.33
C PRO A 52 -4.69 -10.91 4.35
N PHE A 53 -3.42 -10.57 4.50
CA PHE A 53 -2.38 -11.15 3.65
C PHE A 53 -1.99 -12.52 4.18
N ASP A 54 -1.85 -13.49 3.28
CA ASP A 54 -1.48 -14.85 3.66
C ASP A 54 0.04 -14.93 3.86
N LEU A 55 0.48 -14.47 5.03
CA LEU A 55 1.89 -14.52 5.40
C LEU A 55 2.09 -15.68 6.36
N PRO A 56 2.89 -16.69 5.98
CA PRO A 56 3.17 -17.80 6.88
C PRO A 56 3.77 -17.29 8.19
N SER A 57 3.19 -17.71 9.31
CA SER A 57 3.62 -17.25 10.63
C SER A 57 5.07 -17.64 10.94
N GLU A 58 5.55 -18.72 10.33
CA GLU A 58 6.93 -19.15 10.49
C GLU A 58 7.94 -18.13 9.96
N TYR A 59 7.53 -17.25 9.06
CA TYR A 59 8.39 -16.20 8.52
C TYR A 59 8.21 -14.87 9.23
N TYR A 60 7.41 -14.83 10.28
CA TYR A 60 7.13 -13.58 10.99
C TYR A 60 8.43 -12.92 11.46
N ASP A 61 9.38 -13.70 11.96
CA ASP A 61 10.65 -13.16 12.44
C ASP A 61 11.47 -12.51 11.32
N ALA A 62 11.26 -12.97 10.08
CA ALA A 62 11.97 -12.38 8.94
C ALA A 62 11.32 -11.05 8.51
N TRP A 63 9.98 -10.97 8.49
CA TRP A 63 9.31 -9.78 7.96
C TRP A 63 8.93 -8.74 9.01
N LYS A 64 8.92 -9.10 10.29
CA LYS A 64 8.57 -8.14 11.34
C LYS A 64 9.50 -6.94 11.38
N TRP A 65 10.74 -7.10 10.93
CA TRP A 65 11.72 -6.03 10.86
C TRP A 65 11.46 -5.06 9.71
N LEU A 66 10.60 -5.43 8.78
CA LEU A 66 10.24 -4.60 7.64
C LEU A 66 9.06 -3.67 7.94
N LYS A 67 8.66 -3.59 9.19
CA LYS A 67 7.55 -2.73 9.60
C LYS A 67 8.01 -1.29 9.75
N PRO A 68 7.21 -0.37 9.29
CA PRO A 68 6.03 -0.60 8.46
C PRO A 68 6.41 -1.01 7.04
N LEU A 69 5.59 -1.85 6.44
CA LEU A 69 5.80 -2.23 5.05
C LEU A 69 5.48 -1.05 4.14
N LYS A 70 6.36 -0.83 3.18
CA LYS A 70 6.14 0.21 2.17
C LYS A 70 5.84 -0.45 0.85
N LEU A 71 4.66 -0.16 0.33
CA LEU A 71 4.20 -0.70 -0.94
C LEU A 71 4.04 0.43 -1.93
N TYR A 72 4.21 0.12 -3.20
CA TYR A 72 3.84 1.07 -4.23
C TYR A 72 2.83 0.45 -5.17
N VAL A 73 1.90 1.27 -5.62
CA VAL A 73 0.86 0.88 -6.56
C VAL A 73 1.00 1.76 -7.78
N GLY A 74 1.34 1.15 -8.90
CA GLY A 74 1.47 1.83 -10.16
C GLY A 74 0.31 1.52 -11.07
N GLN A 75 0.11 2.36 -12.09
CA GLN A 75 -0.84 2.05 -13.13
C GLN A 75 -0.23 1.05 -14.10
N PRO A 76 -1.00 0.05 -14.56
CA PRO A 76 -0.54 -0.82 -15.63
C PRO A 76 -0.28 0.03 -16.87
N GLY A 77 0.87 -0.14 -17.42
CA GLY A 77 1.42 0.70 -18.45
C GLY A 77 0.82 0.70 -19.79
#